data_73d18046041e529fc83c44f3c35fb127
#
_entry.id   73d18046041e529fc83c44f3c35fb127
#
_cell.length_a   1.000
_cell.length_b   1.000
_cell.length_c   1.000
_cell.angle_alpha   90.00
_cell.angle_beta   90.00
_cell.angle_gamma   90.00
#
_symmetry.space_group_name_H-M   'P 1'
#
loop_
_entity.id
_entity.type
_entity.pdbx_description
1 polymer ?
#
loop_
_entity_poly.entity_id
_entity_poly.type
_entity_poly.pdbx_seq_one_letter_code
_entity_poly.pdbx_strand_id
1 'polypeptide(L)'
;MFPIILRTKYAFHTLLWLLEPDLILDVGSMDGSDSKKFIKLIPKANVVAFEGNPNNYREMCTDIDLQKLGIRVEHRLVSNQVGNRSFFIQRPIIANTKSNRGTSSVIRRSEQDMETEEVSIDAVRIDSFLTQEYSNKKCVAIWADVEGHAYEALEGIHEVQDHVYVIHIEVETQEIWPGQKIESDILALAKSMGFILIAHGAHKIQRDIILIKECWYNANRGKILTLLHISKWVGPLLSKMLLANRRAGLTYRALLKIH
;
A
#
# COMPACT_ATOMS: atom_id res chain seq x y z
N MET A 1 -7.07 -16.94 14.31
CA MET A 1 -8.20 -16.29 13.60
C MET A 1 -8.05 -16.61 12.12
N PHE A 2 -9.13 -16.98 11.40
CA PHE A 2 -9.05 -17.16 9.95
C PHE A 2 -9.23 -15.80 9.27
N PRO A 3 -8.37 -15.44 8.31
CA PRO A 3 -8.50 -14.18 7.59
C PRO A 3 -9.80 -14.17 6.77
N ILE A 4 -10.37 -12.97 6.58
CA ILE A 4 -11.62 -12.79 5.84
C ILE A 4 -11.30 -12.57 4.36
N ILE A 5 -11.94 -13.34 3.47
CA ILE A 5 -11.85 -13.11 2.03
C ILE A 5 -12.79 -11.96 1.65
N LEU A 6 -12.22 -10.88 1.09
CA LEU A 6 -12.97 -9.69 0.70
C LEU A 6 -12.21 -8.85 -0.35
N ARG A 7 -12.81 -7.74 -0.78
CA ARG A 7 -12.13 -6.75 -1.59
C ARG A 7 -11.27 -5.84 -0.69
N THR A 8 -10.01 -6.18 -0.54
CA THR A 8 -9.02 -5.60 0.39
C THR A 8 -8.93 -4.09 0.31
N LYS A 9 -9.01 -3.51 -0.89
CA LYS A 9 -9.01 -2.06 -1.10
C LYS A 9 -10.08 -1.33 -0.27
N TYR A 10 -11.32 -1.82 -0.28
CA TYR A 10 -12.39 -1.17 0.48
C TYR A 10 -12.25 -1.39 1.98
N ALA A 11 -11.75 -2.56 2.37
CA ALA A 11 -11.43 -2.83 3.77
C ALA A 11 -10.32 -1.89 4.28
N PHE A 12 -9.27 -1.68 3.48
CA PHE A 12 -8.22 -0.72 3.81
C PHE A 12 -8.77 0.70 3.99
N HIS A 13 -9.63 1.17 3.07
CA HIS A 13 -10.28 2.47 3.20
C HIS A 13 -11.07 2.61 4.51
N THR A 14 -11.81 1.58 4.92
CA THR A 14 -12.56 1.62 6.18
C THR A 14 -11.65 1.54 7.41
N LEU A 15 -10.53 0.83 7.32
CA LEU A 15 -9.53 0.79 8.37
C LEU A 15 -8.78 2.11 8.50
N LEU A 16 -8.44 2.79 7.39
CA LEU A 16 -7.89 4.14 7.42
C LEU A 16 -8.83 5.11 8.14
N TRP A 17 -10.13 5.04 7.82
CA TRP A 17 -11.14 5.87 8.47
C TRP A 17 -11.26 5.61 9.97
N LEU A 18 -11.12 4.35 10.44
CA LEU A 18 -11.12 4.01 11.85
C LEU A 18 -9.82 4.43 12.56
N LEU A 19 -8.69 4.24 11.90
CA LEU A 19 -7.35 4.50 12.43
C LEU A 19 -7.04 6.00 12.50
N GLU A 20 -7.44 6.78 11.48
CA GLU A 20 -7.07 8.19 11.29
C GLU A 20 -5.56 8.43 11.35
N PRO A 21 -4.78 7.78 10.46
CA PRO A 21 -3.33 7.88 10.51
C PRO A 21 -2.84 9.32 10.29
N ASP A 22 -1.66 9.62 10.85
CA ASP A 22 -0.94 10.89 10.63
C ASP A 22 -0.26 10.93 9.26
N LEU A 23 0.10 9.74 8.76
CA LEU A 23 0.84 9.55 7.53
C LEU A 23 0.36 8.30 6.80
N ILE A 24 0.20 8.43 5.50
CA ILE A 24 -0.11 7.31 4.61
C ILE A 24 0.99 7.25 3.55
N LEU A 25 1.63 6.09 3.42
CA LEU A 25 2.61 5.80 2.40
C LEU A 25 1.93 4.97 1.30
N ASP A 26 2.01 5.45 0.07
CA ASP A 26 1.55 4.80 -1.16
C ASP A 26 2.78 4.36 -1.95
N VAL A 27 3.14 3.09 -1.82
CA VAL A 27 4.38 2.51 -2.32
C VAL A 27 4.11 1.73 -3.60
N GLY A 28 4.69 2.17 -4.72
CA GLY A 28 4.33 1.71 -6.06
C GLY A 28 3.07 2.41 -6.56
N SER A 29 3.05 3.74 -6.47
CA SER A 29 1.84 4.55 -6.64
C SER A 29 1.32 4.63 -8.08
N MET A 30 2.13 4.30 -9.08
CA MET A 30 1.88 4.32 -10.52
C MET A 30 1.41 5.70 -11.04
N ASP A 31 0.20 6.13 -10.74
CA ASP A 31 -0.39 7.39 -11.20
C ASP A 31 -0.93 8.30 -10.08
N GLY A 32 -0.73 7.91 -8.82
CA GLY A 32 -1.21 8.65 -7.66
C GLY A 32 -2.72 8.57 -7.42
N SER A 33 -3.43 7.71 -8.15
CA SER A 33 -4.90 7.63 -8.05
C SER A 33 -5.38 7.16 -6.70
N ASP A 34 -4.66 6.28 -6.03
CA ASP A 34 -4.98 5.82 -4.68
C ASP A 34 -4.54 6.84 -3.62
N SER A 35 -3.39 7.49 -3.79
CA SER A 35 -2.97 8.64 -2.98
C SER A 35 -4.04 9.74 -2.91
N LYS A 36 -4.65 10.09 -4.05
CA LYS A 36 -5.78 11.06 -4.11
C LYS A 36 -7.00 10.61 -3.32
N LYS A 37 -7.28 9.30 -3.26
CA LYS A 37 -8.36 8.74 -2.44
C LYS A 37 -8.01 8.80 -0.95
N PHE A 38 -6.76 8.49 -0.59
CA PHE A 38 -6.32 8.49 0.80
C PHE A 38 -6.42 9.88 1.43
N ILE A 39 -5.94 10.91 0.76
CA ILE A 39 -6.04 12.29 1.29
C ILE A 39 -7.50 12.78 1.37
N LYS A 40 -8.38 12.33 0.45
CA LYS A 40 -9.82 12.62 0.52
C LYS A 40 -10.49 11.91 1.69
N LEU A 41 -10.06 10.67 2.01
CA LEU A 41 -10.57 9.91 3.16
C LEU A 41 -10.08 10.50 4.47
N ILE A 42 -8.80 10.85 4.55
CA ILE A 42 -8.12 11.34 5.77
C ILE A 42 -7.43 12.68 5.48
N PRO A 43 -8.19 13.78 5.39
CA PRO A 43 -7.65 15.08 4.97
C PRO A 43 -6.60 15.70 5.92
N LYS A 44 -6.43 15.13 7.12
CA LYS A 44 -5.43 15.57 8.09
C LYS A 44 -4.12 14.79 7.97
N ALA A 45 -4.13 13.66 7.25
CA ALA A 45 -2.92 12.88 7.05
C ALA A 45 -1.98 13.58 6.06
N ASN A 46 -0.69 13.36 6.21
CA ASN A 46 0.24 13.52 5.11
C ASN A 46 0.14 12.28 4.21
N VAL A 47 0.25 12.47 2.90
CA VAL A 47 0.31 11.36 1.94
C VAL A 47 1.61 11.50 1.14
N VAL A 48 2.38 10.41 1.12
CA VAL A 48 3.62 10.31 0.33
C VAL A 48 3.46 9.16 -0.65
N ALA A 49 3.64 9.44 -1.93
CA ALA A 49 3.58 8.50 -3.03
C ALA A 49 4.99 8.20 -3.52
N PHE A 50 5.42 6.94 -3.43
CA PHE A 50 6.69 6.45 -3.97
C PHE A 50 6.45 5.81 -5.32
N GLU A 51 7.21 6.22 -6.33
CA GLU A 51 7.13 5.68 -7.69
C GLU A 51 8.54 5.51 -8.28
N GLY A 52 8.87 4.26 -8.64
CA GLY A 52 10.18 3.92 -9.21
C GLY A 52 10.27 4.18 -10.70
N ASN A 53 9.16 4.02 -11.46
CA ASN A 53 9.17 4.23 -12.90
C ASN A 53 9.30 5.73 -13.23
N PRO A 54 10.40 6.16 -13.91
CA PRO A 54 10.63 7.58 -14.18
C PRO A 54 9.57 8.22 -15.09
N ASN A 55 8.87 7.42 -15.90
CA ASN A 55 7.80 7.93 -16.75
C ASN A 55 6.54 8.24 -15.93
N ASN A 56 6.14 7.29 -15.05
CA ASN A 56 5.03 7.48 -14.12
C ASN A 56 5.31 8.66 -13.19
N TYR A 57 6.51 8.72 -12.60
CA TYR A 57 6.92 9.83 -11.73
C TYR A 57 6.80 11.19 -12.42
N ARG A 58 7.29 11.32 -13.67
CA ARG A 58 7.18 12.58 -14.44
C ARG A 58 5.72 12.98 -14.67
N GLU A 59 4.85 12.03 -14.98
CA GLU A 59 3.41 12.30 -15.13
C GLU A 59 2.78 12.73 -13.78
N MET A 60 3.11 12.06 -12.68
CA MET A 60 2.63 12.43 -11.34
C MET A 60 3.08 13.86 -10.96
N CYS A 61 4.31 14.25 -11.28
CA CYS A 61 4.82 15.59 -11.02
C CYS A 61 4.05 16.69 -11.77
N THR A 62 3.45 16.38 -12.91
CA THR A 62 2.64 17.32 -13.72
C THR A 62 1.15 17.26 -13.38
N ASP A 63 0.73 16.34 -12.53
CA ASP A 63 -0.67 16.19 -12.15
C ASP A 63 -1.09 17.29 -11.16
N ILE A 64 -1.92 18.20 -11.66
CA ILE A 64 -2.40 19.37 -10.91
C ILE A 64 -3.21 18.96 -9.67
N ASP A 65 -3.92 17.83 -9.71
CA ASP A 65 -4.72 17.38 -8.57
C ASP A 65 -3.84 16.84 -7.45
N LEU A 66 -2.74 16.14 -7.77
CA LEU A 66 -1.76 15.71 -6.77
C LEU A 66 -1.14 16.92 -6.06
N GLN A 67 -0.76 17.94 -6.85
CA GLN A 67 -0.19 19.19 -6.30
C GLN A 67 -1.18 19.95 -5.40
N LYS A 68 -2.42 20.16 -5.87
CA LYS A 68 -3.48 20.84 -5.11
C LYS A 68 -3.86 20.11 -3.82
N LEU A 69 -3.75 18.79 -3.80
CA LEU A 69 -4.02 17.97 -2.63
C LEU A 69 -2.83 17.91 -1.66
N GLY A 70 -1.67 18.48 -2.01
CA GLY A 70 -0.48 18.47 -1.18
C GLY A 70 0.15 17.09 -1.04
N ILE A 71 -0.04 16.20 -2.03
CA ILE A 71 0.55 14.86 -2.03
C ILE A 71 2.02 15.00 -2.44
N ARG A 72 2.90 14.50 -1.58
CA ARG A 72 4.33 14.44 -1.87
C ARG A 72 4.62 13.25 -2.76
N VAL A 73 5.32 13.46 -3.86
CA VAL A 73 5.72 12.40 -4.80
C VAL A 73 7.23 12.21 -4.72
N GLU A 74 7.67 10.98 -4.47
CA GLU A 74 9.07 10.60 -4.35
C GLU A 74 9.47 9.66 -5.50
N HIS A 75 10.52 10.04 -6.26
CA HIS A 75 11.11 9.18 -7.27
C HIS A 75 12.12 8.23 -6.60
N ARG A 76 11.61 7.27 -5.87
CA ARG A 76 12.41 6.31 -5.11
C ARG A 76 11.75 4.95 -5.09
N LEU A 77 12.58 3.92 -4.99
CA LEU A 77 12.14 2.58 -4.63
C LEU A 77 12.07 2.46 -3.11
N VAL A 78 11.08 1.72 -2.62
CA VAL A 78 11.05 1.31 -1.21
C VAL A 78 11.64 -0.09 -1.11
N SER A 79 12.63 -0.26 -0.24
CA SER A 79 13.39 -1.50 -0.10
C SER A 79 13.91 -1.67 1.34
N ASN A 80 14.58 -2.79 1.59
CA ASN A 80 15.34 -3.06 2.82
C ASN A 80 16.75 -2.45 2.84
N GLN A 81 17.16 -1.79 1.76
CA GLN A 81 18.50 -1.19 1.61
C GLN A 81 18.37 0.20 1.00
N VAL A 82 19.31 1.06 1.35
CA VAL A 82 19.47 2.42 0.81
C VAL A 82 20.47 2.43 -0.34
N GLY A 83 20.30 3.33 -1.28
CA GLY A 83 21.20 3.54 -2.43
C GLY A 83 20.61 3.02 -3.74
N ASN A 84 21.38 3.17 -4.82
CA ASN A 84 20.91 2.86 -6.16
C ASN A 84 20.65 1.37 -6.37
N ARG A 85 19.50 1.08 -7.03
CA ARG A 85 19.05 -0.26 -7.38
C ARG A 85 18.69 -0.32 -8.86
N SER A 86 18.95 -1.46 -9.48
CA SER A 86 18.40 -1.75 -10.80
C SER A 86 16.87 -1.86 -10.70
N PHE A 87 16.20 -1.21 -11.62
CA PHE A 87 14.75 -1.26 -11.78
C PHE A 87 14.42 -1.54 -13.23
N PHE A 88 13.55 -2.49 -13.48
CA PHE A 88 13.24 -3.03 -14.79
C PHE A 88 11.88 -2.53 -15.26
N ILE A 89 11.90 -1.64 -16.25
CA ILE A 89 10.69 -1.10 -16.90
C ILE A 89 10.30 -2.05 -18.02
N GLN A 90 9.09 -2.60 -17.93
CA GLN A 90 8.57 -3.48 -18.95
C GLN A 90 7.80 -2.69 -20.01
N ARG A 91 8.11 -2.93 -21.28
CA ARG A 91 7.44 -2.36 -22.44
C ARG A 91 6.92 -3.48 -23.33
N PRO A 92 5.63 -3.46 -23.75
CA PRO A 92 5.15 -4.44 -24.71
C PRO A 92 5.84 -4.22 -26.07
N ILE A 93 6.32 -5.29 -26.69
CA ILE A 93 6.98 -5.27 -28.02
C ILE A 93 5.98 -4.86 -29.11
N ILE A 94 4.69 -5.20 -28.95
CA ILE A 94 3.63 -4.88 -29.91
C ILE A 94 2.96 -3.57 -29.52
N ALA A 95 3.06 -2.56 -30.38
CA ALA A 95 2.61 -1.18 -30.16
C ALA A 95 1.11 -0.98 -29.84
N ASN A 96 0.26 -2.00 -30.03
CA ASN A 96 -1.20 -1.92 -29.80
C ASN A 96 -1.67 -2.67 -28.54
N THR A 97 -0.78 -3.24 -27.73
CA THR A 97 -1.15 -3.80 -26.43
C THR A 97 -1.17 -2.70 -25.38
N LYS A 98 -2.17 -2.70 -24.49
CA LYS A 98 -2.24 -1.74 -23.39
C LYS A 98 -0.90 -1.74 -22.66
N SER A 99 -0.28 -0.57 -22.56
CA SER A 99 0.93 -0.36 -21.77
C SER A 99 0.71 -0.92 -20.35
N ASN A 100 1.46 -1.94 -19.99
CA ASN A 100 1.46 -2.50 -18.63
C ASN A 100 2.27 -1.59 -17.71
N ARG A 101 1.77 -0.38 -17.46
CA ARG A 101 2.44 0.67 -16.68
C ARG A 101 2.73 0.27 -15.23
N GLY A 102 1.96 -0.68 -14.70
CA GLY A 102 2.06 -1.16 -13.33
C GLY A 102 2.95 -2.39 -13.13
N THR A 103 3.52 -2.99 -14.17
CA THR A 103 4.29 -4.26 -14.06
C THR A 103 5.81 -4.10 -13.95
N SER A 104 6.31 -2.88 -13.77
CA SER A 104 7.74 -2.61 -13.58
C SER A 104 8.19 -3.06 -12.18
N SER A 105 9.35 -3.71 -12.08
CA SER A 105 9.83 -4.34 -10.85
C SER A 105 11.32 -4.14 -10.63
N VAL A 106 11.76 -4.32 -9.39
CA VAL A 106 13.19 -4.46 -9.01
C VAL A 106 13.77 -5.81 -9.49
N ILE A 107 12.91 -6.80 -9.76
CA ILE A 107 13.29 -8.12 -10.24
C ILE A 107 13.01 -8.20 -11.74
N ARG A 108 14.01 -8.63 -12.51
CA ARG A 108 13.86 -8.81 -13.95
C ARG A 108 12.94 -9.99 -14.25
N ARG A 109 11.84 -9.75 -14.95
CA ARG A 109 10.95 -10.80 -15.45
C ARG A 109 11.41 -11.26 -16.83
N SER A 110 11.48 -12.57 -17.04
CA SER A 110 11.79 -13.15 -18.35
C SER A 110 10.48 -13.47 -19.09
N GLU A 111 9.82 -12.47 -19.66
CA GLU A 111 8.71 -12.71 -20.59
C GLU A 111 9.19 -12.52 -22.04
N GLN A 112 8.83 -13.45 -22.93
CA GLN A 112 9.28 -13.46 -24.32
C GLN A 112 8.72 -12.30 -25.16
N ASP A 113 7.61 -11.71 -24.73
CA ASP A 113 6.88 -10.67 -25.46
C ASP A 113 7.08 -9.25 -24.91
N MET A 114 8.07 -9.06 -24.01
CA MET A 114 8.31 -7.78 -23.35
C MET A 114 9.75 -7.33 -23.54
N GLU A 115 9.92 -6.08 -23.96
CA GLU A 115 11.22 -5.40 -23.85
C GLU A 115 11.40 -4.89 -22.43
N THR A 116 12.56 -5.14 -21.87
CA THR A 116 12.92 -4.68 -20.53
C THR A 116 14.03 -3.63 -20.62
N GLU A 117 13.73 -2.44 -20.15
CA GLU A 117 14.71 -1.36 -19.97
C GLU A 117 15.18 -1.37 -18.52
N GLU A 118 16.48 -1.49 -18.30
CA GLU A 118 17.08 -1.38 -16.97
C GLU A 118 17.46 0.07 -16.69
N VAL A 119 16.99 0.59 -15.55
CA VAL A 119 17.36 1.93 -15.06
C VAL A 119 17.86 1.84 -13.63
N SER A 120 18.68 2.80 -13.20
CA SER A 120 19.15 2.88 -11.82
C SER A 120 18.29 3.89 -11.06
N ILE A 121 17.64 3.46 -9.99
CA ILE A 121 16.75 4.29 -9.15
C ILE A 121 17.25 4.25 -7.71
N ASP A 122 17.23 5.40 -7.04
CA ASP A 122 17.56 5.49 -5.62
C ASP A 122 16.50 4.74 -4.78
N ALA A 123 16.99 3.90 -3.87
CA ALA A 123 16.15 3.15 -2.95
C ALA A 123 16.25 3.68 -1.53
N VAL A 124 15.16 3.65 -0.82
CA VAL A 124 15.06 4.10 0.56
C VAL A 124 14.41 3.02 1.43
N ARG A 125 14.85 2.92 2.67
CA ARG A 125 14.15 2.19 3.73
C ARG A 125 13.08 3.12 4.33
N ILE A 126 11.89 2.60 4.56
CA ILE A 126 10.81 3.38 5.20
C ILE A 126 11.23 3.87 6.59
N ASP A 127 11.94 3.05 7.37
CA ASP A 127 12.41 3.46 8.70
C ASP A 127 13.36 4.66 8.65
N SER A 128 14.32 4.65 7.73
CA SER A 128 15.23 5.76 7.52
C SER A 128 14.50 7.02 7.04
N PHE A 129 13.57 6.87 6.09
CA PHE A 129 12.74 7.96 5.59
C PHE A 129 11.88 8.59 6.69
N LEU A 130 11.20 7.77 7.50
CA LEU A 130 10.36 8.26 8.59
C LEU A 130 11.18 8.96 9.67
N THR A 131 12.33 8.41 10.02
CA THR A 131 13.21 9.01 11.03
C THR A 131 13.73 10.37 10.60
N GLN A 132 14.07 10.52 9.33
CA GLN A 132 14.65 11.78 8.79
C GLN A 132 13.58 12.84 8.52
N GLU A 133 12.44 12.45 7.92
CA GLU A 133 11.49 13.39 7.32
C GLU A 133 10.18 13.51 8.11
N TYR A 134 9.82 12.46 8.87
CA TYR A 134 8.52 12.33 9.53
C TYR A 134 8.64 11.81 10.98
N SER A 135 9.69 12.15 11.68
CA SER A 135 9.98 11.64 13.05
C SER A 135 8.87 11.94 14.07
N ASN A 136 8.04 12.95 13.82
CA ASN A 136 6.89 13.30 14.65
C ASN A 136 5.63 12.48 14.35
N LYS A 137 5.61 11.66 13.28
CA LYS A 137 4.46 10.83 12.92
C LYS A 137 4.51 9.52 13.67
N LYS A 138 3.42 9.20 14.36
CA LYS A 138 3.32 8.05 15.27
C LYS A 138 2.22 7.06 14.86
N CYS A 139 1.45 7.40 13.85
CA CYS A 139 0.36 6.56 13.34
C CYS A 139 0.44 6.50 11.81
N VAL A 140 1.05 5.44 11.31
CA VAL A 140 1.35 5.26 9.88
C VAL A 140 0.51 4.13 9.32
N ALA A 141 -0.02 4.33 8.11
CA ALA A 141 -0.61 3.28 7.29
C ALA A 141 0.18 3.16 5.97
N ILE A 142 0.29 1.96 5.44
CA ILE A 142 1.04 1.67 4.22
C ILE A 142 0.13 0.95 3.23
N TRP A 143 0.12 1.42 2.00
CA TRP A 143 -0.38 0.75 0.81
C TRP A 143 0.83 0.41 -0.05
N ALA A 144 1.05 -0.86 -0.36
CA ALA A 144 2.19 -1.30 -1.14
C ALA A 144 1.77 -2.24 -2.27
N ASP A 145 2.18 -1.86 -3.49
CA ASP A 145 2.02 -2.63 -4.72
C ASP A 145 3.35 -2.51 -5.49
N VAL A 146 4.26 -3.43 -5.21
CA VAL A 146 5.69 -3.33 -5.60
C VAL A 146 6.17 -4.53 -6.42
N GLU A 147 5.24 -5.24 -7.02
CA GLU A 147 5.51 -6.25 -8.05
C GLU A 147 6.73 -7.17 -7.70
N GLY A 148 6.52 -8.10 -6.77
CA GLY A 148 7.53 -9.08 -6.34
C GLY A 148 8.56 -8.60 -5.31
N HIS A 149 8.49 -7.33 -4.86
CA HIS A 149 9.45 -6.75 -3.89
C HIS A 149 8.81 -6.47 -2.50
N ALA A 150 7.69 -7.12 -2.22
CA ALA A 150 6.90 -6.90 -1.01
C ALA A 150 7.66 -7.24 0.28
N TYR A 151 8.49 -8.27 0.27
CA TYR A 151 9.27 -8.69 1.44
C TYR A 151 10.27 -7.61 1.85
N GLU A 152 11.05 -7.10 0.90
CA GLU A 152 12.06 -6.08 1.13
C GLU A 152 11.44 -4.74 1.53
N ALA A 153 10.30 -4.38 0.94
CA ALA A 153 9.54 -3.21 1.35
C ALA A 153 9.06 -3.33 2.80
N LEU A 154 8.55 -4.51 3.20
CA LEU A 154 8.15 -4.77 4.57
C LEU A 154 9.33 -4.80 5.53
N GLU A 155 10.47 -5.42 5.16
CA GLU A 155 11.67 -5.44 5.99
C GLU A 155 12.22 -4.02 6.24
N GLY A 156 11.99 -3.11 5.30
CA GLY A 156 12.37 -1.69 5.39
C GLY A 156 11.64 -0.89 6.47
N ILE A 157 10.63 -1.44 7.17
CA ILE A 157 9.95 -0.75 8.27
C ILE A 157 10.43 -1.18 9.67
N HIS A 158 11.41 -2.08 9.77
CA HIS A 158 11.75 -2.77 11.01
C HIS A 158 11.96 -1.83 12.20
N GLU A 159 12.73 -0.76 12.04
CA GLU A 159 13.06 0.18 13.12
C GLU A 159 11.88 1.09 13.54
N VAL A 160 10.82 1.16 12.72
CA VAL A 160 9.63 2.00 12.96
C VAL A 160 8.34 1.20 13.02
N GLN A 161 8.44 -0.13 13.09
CA GLN A 161 7.29 -1.04 13.07
C GLN A 161 6.21 -0.71 14.12
N ASP A 162 6.59 -0.09 15.24
CA ASP A 162 5.67 0.28 16.31
C ASP A 162 4.84 1.52 15.99
N HIS A 163 5.21 2.27 14.95
CA HIS A 163 4.45 3.39 14.42
C HIS A 163 3.54 3.00 13.26
N VAL A 164 3.70 1.79 12.70
CA VAL A 164 2.89 1.28 11.58
C VAL A 164 1.75 0.42 12.14
N TYR A 165 0.51 0.75 11.76
CA TYR A 165 -0.68 0.09 12.31
C TYR A 165 -1.43 -0.78 11.31
N VAL A 166 -1.50 -0.36 10.04
CA VAL A 166 -2.20 -1.09 8.98
C VAL A 166 -1.36 -1.07 7.72
N ILE A 167 -1.20 -2.25 7.11
CA ILE A 167 -0.50 -2.44 5.84
C ILE A 167 -1.43 -3.18 4.89
N HIS A 168 -1.66 -2.61 3.72
CA HIS A 168 -2.20 -3.29 2.54
C HIS A 168 -1.02 -3.58 1.63
N ILE A 169 -0.83 -4.82 1.24
CA ILE A 169 0.32 -5.21 0.42
C ILE A 169 -0.07 -6.34 -0.53
N GLU A 170 0.36 -6.20 -1.80
CA GLU A 170 0.25 -7.27 -2.78
C GLU A 170 1.35 -8.30 -2.56
N VAL A 171 0.97 -9.58 -2.61
CA VAL A 171 1.86 -10.72 -2.39
C VAL A 171 1.57 -11.85 -3.36
N GLU A 172 2.60 -12.63 -3.67
CA GLU A 172 2.49 -13.82 -4.48
C GLU A 172 2.53 -15.08 -3.61
N THR A 173 1.65 -16.04 -3.90
CA THR A 173 1.59 -17.32 -3.17
C THR A 173 2.57 -18.35 -3.68
N GLN A 174 3.17 -18.09 -4.84
CA GLN A 174 4.22 -18.87 -5.49
C GLN A 174 5.20 -17.93 -6.19
N GLU A 175 6.38 -18.40 -6.47
CA GLU A 175 7.39 -17.62 -7.18
C GLU A 175 6.92 -17.29 -8.60
N ILE A 176 6.84 -15.99 -8.91
CA ILE A 176 6.58 -15.44 -10.24
C ILE A 176 7.85 -14.80 -10.80
N TRP A 177 8.61 -14.12 -9.94
CA TRP A 177 9.91 -13.54 -10.27
C TRP A 177 11.03 -14.37 -9.65
N PRO A 178 12.13 -14.62 -10.38
CA PRO A 178 13.24 -15.44 -9.87
C PRO A 178 13.79 -14.92 -8.53
N GLY A 179 13.77 -15.78 -7.52
CA GLY A 179 14.32 -15.49 -6.20
C GLY A 179 13.46 -14.61 -5.30
N GLN A 180 12.21 -14.27 -5.73
CA GLN A 180 11.32 -13.49 -4.88
C GLN A 180 10.92 -14.25 -3.61
N LYS A 181 10.62 -13.50 -2.57
CA LYS A 181 9.95 -14.02 -1.36
C LYS A 181 8.45 -14.10 -1.60
N ILE A 182 7.83 -15.19 -1.14
CA ILE A 182 6.41 -15.43 -1.32
C ILE A 182 5.60 -15.09 -0.06
N GLU A 183 4.27 -15.19 -0.15
CA GLU A 183 3.37 -14.84 0.96
C GLU A 183 3.74 -15.47 2.31
N SER A 184 4.19 -16.74 2.33
CA SER A 184 4.59 -17.40 3.57
C SER A 184 5.77 -16.71 4.26
N ASP A 185 6.74 -16.22 3.48
CA ASP A 185 7.91 -15.50 4.00
C ASP A 185 7.49 -14.13 4.54
N ILE A 186 6.62 -13.43 3.79
CA ILE A 186 6.08 -12.12 4.17
C ILE A 186 5.26 -12.22 5.46
N LEU A 187 4.41 -13.26 5.59
CA LEU A 187 3.63 -13.48 6.80
C LEU A 187 4.50 -13.85 8.01
N ALA A 188 5.59 -14.60 7.80
CA ALA A 188 6.55 -14.91 8.87
C ALA A 188 7.26 -13.64 9.36
N LEU A 189 7.71 -12.79 8.43
CA LEU A 189 8.32 -11.49 8.74
C LEU A 189 7.31 -10.57 9.45
N ALA A 190 6.11 -10.42 8.91
CA ALA A 190 5.05 -9.60 9.52
C ALA A 190 4.74 -10.03 10.96
N LYS A 191 4.65 -11.33 11.19
CA LYS A 191 4.42 -11.90 12.53
C LYS A 191 5.54 -11.56 13.49
N SER A 192 6.81 -11.63 13.08
CA SER A 192 7.95 -11.26 13.93
C SER A 192 7.93 -9.78 14.32
N MET A 193 7.31 -8.93 13.50
CA MET A 193 7.12 -7.50 13.75
C MET A 193 5.82 -7.19 14.52
N GLY A 194 5.07 -8.18 14.97
CA GLY A 194 3.82 -8.01 15.72
C GLY A 194 2.61 -7.64 14.85
N PHE A 195 2.61 -8.03 13.59
CA PHE A 195 1.45 -7.93 12.71
C PHE A 195 0.72 -9.26 12.56
N ILE A 196 -0.60 -9.18 12.37
CA ILE A 196 -1.46 -10.33 12.06
C ILE A 196 -2.19 -10.10 10.73
N LEU A 197 -2.39 -11.18 9.99
CA LEU A 197 -3.21 -11.20 8.79
C LEU A 197 -4.70 -11.21 9.17
N ILE A 198 -5.47 -10.24 8.70
CA ILE A 198 -6.92 -10.15 8.99
C ILE A 198 -7.80 -10.35 7.76
N ALA A 199 -7.30 -10.03 6.57
CA ALA A 199 -8.05 -10.17 5.33
C ALA A 199 -7.13 -10.41 4.13
N HIS A 200 -7.66 -11.06 3.10
CA HIS A 200 -6.98 -11.21 1.81
C HIS A 200 -7.97 -11.19 0.65
N GLY A 201 -7.46 -10.88 -0.54
CA GLY A 201 -8.18 -10.97 -1.81
C GLY A 201 -8.49 -12.42 -2.20
N ALA A 202 -9.38 -12.59 -3.17
CA ALA A 202 -9.80 -13.92 -3.64
C ALA A 202 -8.86 -14.54 -4.69
N HIS A 203 -7.91 -13.79 -5.22
CA HIS A 203 -7.00 -14.27 -6.27
C HIS A 203 -6.05 -15.33 -5.69
N LYS A 204 -5.72 -16.35 -6.48
CA LYS A 204 -5.00 -17.52 -5.95
C LYS A 204 -3.48 -17.37 -6.02
N ILE A 205 -2.96 -16.70 -7.03
CA ILE A 205 -1.51 -16.63 -7.29
C ILE A 205 -0.93 -15.31 -6.77
N GLN A 206 -1.52 -14.20 -7.14
CA GLN A 206 -1.15 -12.87 -6.73
C GLN A 206 -2.35 -12.23 -6.05
N ARG A 207 -2.22 -11.75 -4.85
CA ARG A 207 -3.33 -11.22 -4.08
C ARG A 207 -2.91 -10.16 -3.08
N ASP A 208 -3.81 -9.24 -2.84
CA ASP A 208 -3.63 -8.30 -1.74
C ASP A 208 -3.92 -8.95 -0.40
N ILE A 209 -3.15 -8.58 0.61
CA ILE A 209 -3.39 -8.93 2.00
C ILE A 209 -3.48 -7.67 2.85
N ILE A 210 -4.19 -7.76 4.00
CA ILE A 210 -4.21 -6.73 5.01
C ILE A 210 -3.58 -7.27 6.29
N LEU A 211 -2.47 -6.62 6.67
CA LEU A 211 -1.77 -6.84 7.93
C LEU A 211 -2.13 -5.70 8.89
N ILE A 212 -2.29 -6.04 10.16
CA ILE A 212 -2.65 -5.08 11.20
C ILE A 212 -1.79 -5.30 12.43
N LYS A 213 -1.38 -4.24 13.11
CA LYS A 213 -0.65 -4.33 14.38
C LYS A 213 -1.51 -5.03 15.41
N GLU A 214 -1.03 -6.14 15.99
CA GLU A 214 -1.81 -7.02 16.85
C GLU A 214 -2.35 -6.30 18.08
N CYS A 215 -1.55 -5.44 18.71
CA CYS A 215 -1.99 -4.67 19.89
C CYS A 215 -3.18 -3.74 19.56
N TRP A 216 -3.16 -3.06 18.39
CA TRP A 216 -4.27 -2.21 17.96
C TRP A 216 -5.51 -3.03 17.59
N TYR A 217 -5.31 -4.18 16.92
CA TYR A 217 -6.39 -5.12 16.66
C TYR A 217 -7.08 -5.56 17.95
N ASN A 218 -6.32 -6.00 18.96
CA ASN A 218 -6.87 -6.47 20.22
C ASN A 218 -7.67 -5.38 20.95
N ALA A 219 -7.19 -4.14 20.93
CA ALA A 219 -7.87 -2.99 21.52
C ALA A 219 -9.15 -2.57 20.78
N ASN A 220 -9.28 -2.89 19.47
CA ASN A 220 -10.39 -2.44 18.63
C ASN A 220 -11.13 -3.59 17.92
N ARG A 221 -10.97 -4.82 18.39
CA ARG A 221 -11.40 -6.05 17.70
C ARG A 221 -12.86 -6.00 17.23
N GLY A 222 -13.78 -5.60 18.10
CA GLY A 222 -15.21 -5.53 17.74
C GLY A 222 -15.48 -4.58 16.59
N LYS A 223 -14.92 -3.37 16.65
CA LYS A 223 -15.08 -2.35 15.60
C LYS A 223 -14.47 -2.81 14.27
N ILE A 224 -13.25 -3.38 14.32
CA ILE A 224 -12.55 -3.86 13.13
C ILE A 224 -13.33 -4.98 12.46
N LEU A 225 -13.79 -5.99 13.20
CA LEU A 225 -14.57 -7.10 12.65
C LEU A 225 -15.89 -6.61 12.04
N THR A 226 -16.60 -5.71 12.71
CA THR A 226 -17.82 -5.10 12.17
C THR A 226 -17.55 -4.39 10.85
N LEU A 227 -16.50 -3.57 10.79
CA LEU A 227 -16.13 -2.85 9.57
C LEU A 227 -15.74 -3.79 8.43
N LEU A 228 -14.96 -4.84 8.70
CA LEU A 228 -14.59 -5.82 7.69
C LEU A 228 -15.81 -6.57 7.14
N HIS A 229 -16.76 -6.95 8.00
CA HIS A 229 -18.01 -7.57 7.56
C HIS A 229 -18.86 -6.63 6.70
N ILE A 230 -19.00 -5.37 7.10
CA ILE A 230 -19.70 -4.35 6.30
C ILE A 230 -18.98 -4.16 4.96
N SER A 231 -17.65 -4.03 4.96
CA SER A 231 -16.84 -3.85 3.75
C SER A 231 -16.96 -5.02 2.78
N LYS A 232 -17.16 -6.23 3.26
CA LYS A 232 -17.37 -7.41 2.42
C LYS A 232 -18.62 -7.28 1.54
N TRP A 233 -19.71 -6.72 2.06
CA TRP A 233 -21.00 -6.66 1.38
C TRP A 233 -21.25 -5.33 0.67
N VAL A 234 -20.88 -4.22 1.29
CA VAL A 234 -21.19 -2.88 0.80
C VAL A 234 -19.93 -2.00 0.61
N GLY A 235 -18.75 -2.60 0.59
CA GLY A 235 -17.48 -1.89 0.51
C GLY A 235 -17.39 -0.83 -0.59
N PRO A 236 -17.79 -1.10 -1.85
CA PRO A 236 -17.79 -0.09 -2.91
C PRO A 236 -18.69 1.11 -2.61
N LEU A 237 -19.88 0.88 -2.05
CA LEU A 237 -20.81 1.93 -1.69
C LEU A 237 -20.29 2.73 -0.49
N LEU A 238 -19.82 2.04 0.54
CA LEU A 238 -19.26 2.66 1.73
C LEU A 238 -18.05 3.53 1.40
N SER A 239 -17.12 3.02 0.59
CA SER A 239 -15.96 3.79 0.15
C SER A 239 -16.37 5.04 -0.63
N LYS A 240 -17.34 4.95 -1.55
CA LYS A 240 -17.87 6.11 -2.26
C LYS A 240 -18.52 7.13 -1.30
N MET A 241 -19.26 6.67 -0.31
CA MET A 241 -19.87 7.56 0.70
C MET A 241 -18.81 8.27 1.55
N LEU A 242 -17.79 7.55 2.00
CA LEU A 242 -16.67 8.12 2.76
C LEU A 242 -15.90 9.17 1.93
N LEU A 243 -15.70 8.91 0.64
CA LEU A 243 -15.04 9.84 -0.29
C LEU A 243 -15.90 11.07 -0.64
N ALA A 244 -17.23 10.90 -0.72
CA ALA A 244 -18.12 11.97 -1.17
C ALA A 244 -18.54 12.90 -0.04
N ASN A 245 -18.55 12.45 1.21
CA ASN A 245 -19.24 13.20 2.26
C ASN A 245 -18.54 13.13 3.63
N ARG A 246 -17.79 14.20 3.98
CA ARG A 246 -17.21 14.39 5.32
C ARG A 246 -18.27 14.30 6.45
N ARG A 247 -19.53 14.71 6.19
CA ARG A 247 -20.64 14.66 7.17
C ARG A 247 -21.15 13.24 7.39
N ALA A 248 -21.21 12.40 6.35
CA ALA A 248 -21.57 10.99 6.48
C ALA A 248 -20.57 10.21 7.32
N GLY A 249 -19.27 10.55 7.24
CA GLY A 249 -18.23 10.01 8.11
C GLY A 249 -18.47 10.31 9.60
N LEU A 250 -18.95 11.52 9.92
CA LEU A 250 -19.30 11.92 11.29
C LEU A 250 -20.53 11.15 11.82
N THR A 251 -21.53 10.94 10.97
CA THR A 251 -22.74 10.17 11.32
C THR A 251 -22.40 8.70 11.56
N TYR A 252 -21.53 8.12 10.74
CA TYR A 252 -21.06 6.75 10.88
C TYR A 252 -20.22 6.54 12.15
N ARG A 253 -19.41 7.54 12.56
CA ARG A 253 -18.72 7.56 13.85
C ARG A 253 -19.68 7.57 15.04
N ALA A 254 -20.78 8.29 14.91
CA ALA A 254 -21.84 8.28 15.93
C ALA A 254 -22.47 6.90 16.08
N LEU A 255 -22.71 6.19 14.97
CA LEU A 255 -23.22 4.82 14.96
C LEU A 255 -22.24 3.79 15.55
N LEU A 256 -20.93 3.96 15.32
CA LEU A 256 -19.90 3.08 15.88
C LEU A 256 -19.49 3.42 17.33
N LYS A 257 -19.92 4.57 17.85
CA LYS A 257 -19.73 4.95 19.26
C LYS A 257 -20.80 4.40 20.18
N ILE A 258 -21.85 3.82 19.64
CA ILE A 258 -22.85 3.12 20.42
C ILE A 258 -22.33 1.71 20.69
N HIS A 259 -21.66 1.59 21.86
CA HIS A 259 -21.08 0.45 22.59
C HIS A 259 -19.63 0.12 22.33
#